data_cc786e52a503b33837749dcef78742f1
#
_entry.id   cc786e52a503b33837749dcef78742f1
#
_cell.length_a   1.000
_cell.length_b   1.000
_cell.length_c   1.000
_cell.angle_alpha   90.00
_cell.angle_beta   90.00
_cell.angle_gamma   90.00
#
_symmetry.space_group_name_H-M   'P 1'
#
loop_
_entity.id
_entity.type
_entity.pdbx_description
1 polymer ?
#
loop_
_entity_poly.entity_id
_entity_poly.type
_entity_poly.pdbx_seq_one_letter_code
_entity_poly.pdbx_strand_id
1 'polypeptide(L)' 'MREDEVEDVLRKPGEDRPGKENSRIAIGQTNGGRYLRVIYIPDPEPDSVFVITAYELRGKPLKAYRRRSRRRK' A
#
# COMPACT_ATOMS: atom_id res chain seq x y z
N MET A 1 -8.79 7.80 -8.28
CA MET A 1 -7.43 7.47 -7.80
C MET A 1 -6.48 7.40 -8.98
N ARG A 2 -5.33 7.99 -8.85
CA ARG A 2 -4.39 8.13 -9.98
C ARG A 2 -3.32 7.03 -9.92
N GLU A 3 -2.87 6.62 -11.09
CA GLU A 3 -1.83 5.58 -11.16
C GLU A 3 -0.53 6.01 -10.48
N ASP A 4 -0.17 7.27 -10.60
CA ASP A 4 1.04 7.75 -9.96
C ASP A 4 0.97 7.70 -8.44
N GLU A 5 -0.22 7.85 -7.86
CA GLU A 5 -0.39 7.70 -6.42
C GLU A 5 -0.17 6.25 -5.99
N VAL A 6 -0.66 5.30 -6.78
CA VAL A 6 -0.43 3.87 -6.49
C VAL A 6 1.06 3.54 -6.60
N GLU A 7 1.73 4.08 -7.60
CA GLU A 7 3.17 3.87 -7.75
C GLU A 7 3.95 4.44 -6.58
N ASP A 8 3.55 5.60 -6.06
CA ASP A 8 4.20 6.19 -4.88
C ASP A 8 4.19 5.21 -3.71
N VAL A 9 3.03 4.59 -3.46
CA VAL A 9 2.89 3.65 -2.36
C VAL A 9 3.72 2.39 -2.61
N LEU A 10 3.70 1.86 -3.83
CA LEU A 10 4.44 0.65 -4.16
C LEU A 10 5.94 0.87 -4.10
N ARG A 11 6.40 2.06 -4.39
CA ARG A 11 7.82 2.40 -4.37
C ARG A 11 8.37 2.53 -2.95
N LYS A 12 7.59 3.13 -2.05
CA LYS A 12 7.98 3.30 -0.66
C LYS A 12 6.82 2.98 0.27
N PRO A 13 6.47 1.71 0.41
CA PRO A 13 5.37 1.36 1.31
C PRO A 13 5.79 1.57 2.76
N GLY A 14 4.89 2.15 3.54
CA GLY A 14 5.08 2.23 4.98
C GLY A 14 4.83 0.89 5.64
N GLU A 15 3.98 0.07 5.03
CA GLU A 15 3.70 -1.29 5.49
C GLU A 15 3.48 -2.15 4.26
N ASP A 16 4.05 -3.34 4.25
CA ASP A 16 3.89 -4.30 3.17
C ASP A 16 3.86 -5.69 3.79
N ARG A 17 2.72 -6.35 3.70
CA ARG A 17 2.52 -7.64 4.33
C ARG A 17 1.82 -8.62 3.39
N PRO A 18 1.95 -9.93 3.63
CA PRO A 18 1.24 -10.91 2.80
C PRO A 18 -0.26 -10.82 2.98
N GLY A 19 -0.97 -10.96 1.88
CA GLY A 19 -2.41 -11.07 1.86
C GLY A 19 -2.83 -12.49 1.53
N LYS A 20 -4.06 -12.64 1.02
CA LYS A 20 -4.58 -13.96 0.63
C LYS A 20 -4.08 -14.34 -0.76
N GLU A 21 -3.90 -15.64 -0.98
CA GLU A 21 -3.63 -16.22 -2.30
C GLU A 21 -2.46 -15.57 -3.03
N ASN A 22 -1.32 -15.50 -2.37
CA ASN A 22 -0.09 -14.94 -2.94
C ASN A 22 -0.15 -13.45 -3.23
N SER A 23 -1.18 -12.77 -2.74
CA SER A 23 -1.24 -11.32 -2.86
C SER A 23 -0.44 -10.66 -1.75
N ARG A 24 -0.17 -9.38 -1.91
CA ARG A 24 0.45 -8.57 -0.88
C ARG A 24 -0.35 -7.31 -0.69
N ILE A 25 -0.28 -6.77 0.51
CA ILE A 25 -0.99 -5.54 0.87
C ILE A 25 0.04 -4.49 1.25
N ALA A 26 0.10 -3.42 0.48
CA ALA A 26 0.99 -2.30 0.76
C ALA A 26 0.16 -1.11 1.21
N ILE A 27 0.58 -0.47 2.28
CA ILE A 27 -0.06 0.75 2.78
C ILE A 27 1.02 1.81 2.88
N GLY A 28 0.73 2.99 2.36
CA GLY A 28 1.68 4.06 2.42
C GLY A 28 1.05 5.40 2.11
N GLN A 29 1.85 6.45 2.21
CA GLN A 29 1.42 7.80 1.93
C GLN A 29 1.95 8.23 0.57
N THR A 30 1.07 8.80 -0.24
CA THR A 30 1.48 9.33 -1.55
C THR A 30 2.21 10.66 -1.39
N ASN A 31 2.83 11.11 -2.46
CA ASN A 31 3.47 12.44 -2.47
C ASN A 31 2.46 13.55 -2.22
N GLY A 32 1.20 13.32 -2.55
CA GLY A 32 0.14 14.29 -2.29
C GLY A 32 -0.42 14.24 -0.88
N GLY A 33 0.08 13.36 -0.02
CA GLY A 33 -0.33 13.28 1.37
C GLY A 33 -1.45 12.32 1.67
N ARG A 34 -1.96 11.60 0.67
CA ARG A 34 -3.02 10.62 0.88
C ARG A 34 -2.45 9.29 1.33
N TYR A 35 -3.20 8.60 2.17
CA TYR A 35 -2.85 7.24 2.57
C TYR A 35 -3.64 6.26 1.74
N LEU A 36 -2.95 5.35 1.06
CA LEU A 36 -3.58 4.35 0.21
C LEU A 36 -3.28 2.95 0.70
N ARG A 37 -4.23 2.05 0.48
CA ARG A 37 -4.04 0.62 0.64
C ARG A 37 -4.09 -0.01 -0.75
N VAL A 38 -3.03 -0.67 -1.14
CA VAL A 38 -2.88 -1.29 -2.46
C VAL A 38 -2.76 -2.78 -2.28
N ILE A 39 -3.62 -3.54 -2.93
CA ILE A 39 -3.54 -5.01 -2.94
C ILE A 39 -3.03 -5.41 -4.30
N TYR A 40 -1.91 -6.14 -4.32
CA TYR A 40 -1.25 -6.48 -5.57
C TYR A 40 -0.66 -7.88 -5.52
N ILE A 41 -0.37 -8.42 -6.69
CA ILE A 41 0.33 -9.70 -6.83
C ILE A 41 1.70 -9.40 -7.45
N PRO A 42 2.80 -9.77 -6.77
CA PRO A 42 4.13 -9.59 -7.37
C PRO A 42 4.26 -10.45 -8.62
N ASP A 43 4.80 -9.89 -9.67
CA ASP A 43 5.08 -10.61 -10.90
C ASP A 43 6.43 -11.33 -10.74
N PRO A 44 6.65 -12.48 -11.40
CA PRO A 44 7.99 -13.08 -11.45
C PRO A 44 9.05 -12.12 -11.97
N GLU A 45 8.69 -11.18 -12.83
CA GLU A 45 9.63 -10.16 -13.27
C GLU A 45 9.79 -9.09 -12.19
N PRO A 46 11.05 -8.70 -11.88
CA PRO A 46 11.30 -7.86 -10.70
C PRO A 46 10.70 -6.47 -10.76
N ASP A 47 10.41 -5.93 -11.93
CA ASP A 47 9.90 -4.57 -12.04
C ASP A 47 8.41 -4.49 -12.31
N SER A 48 7.70 -5.61 -12.16
CA SER A 48 6.30 -5.66 -12.54
C SER A 48 5.44 -6.17 -11.39
N VAL A 49 4.28 -5.57 -11.23
CA VAL A 49 3.28 -6.03 -10.27
C VAL A 49 1.90 -5.93 -10.91
N PHE A 50 0.99 -6.79 -10.50
CA PHE A 50 -0.40 -6.74 -10.91
C PHE A 50 -1.24 -6.19 -9.78
N VAL A 51 -1.77 -4.98 -9.96
CA VAL A 51 -2.60 -4.35 -8.93
C VAL A 51 -4.03 -4.89 -9.03
N ILE A 52 -4.49 -5.51 -7.96
CA ILE A 52 -5.86 -6.03 -7.90
C ILE A 52 -6.82 -4.91 -7.56
N THR A 53 -6.49 -4.13 -6.55
CA THR A 53 -7.33 -3.01 -6.13
C THR A 53 -6.50 -2.03 -5.32
N ALA A 54 -6.95 -0.79 -5.28
CA ALA A 54 -6.33 0.24 -4.47
C ALA A 54 -7.43 1.21 -4.03
N TYR A 55 -7.35 1.66 -2.79
CA TYR A 55 -8.32 2.61 -2.28
C TYR A 55 -7.70 3.45 -1.17
N GLU A 56 -8.31 4.59 -0.93
CA GLU A 56 -7.85 5.50 0.09
C GLU A 56 -8.21 4.99 1.47
N LEU A 57 -7.23 5.02 2.36
CA LEU A 57 -7.43 4.62 3.75
C LEU A 57 -8.08 5.77 4.52
N ARG A 58 -9.16 5.47 5.24
CA ARG A 58 -9.90 6.46 6.02
C ARG A 58 -10.40 5.84 7.31
N GLY A 59 -10.72 6.70 8.29
CA GLY A 59 -11.36 6.28 9.53
C GLY A 59 -10.51 5.35 10.37
N LYS A 60 -11.14 4.30 10.90
CA LYS A 60 -10.46 3.38 11.81
C LYS A 60 -9.25 2.67 11.18
N PRO A 61 -9.34 2.17 9.96
CA PRO A 61 -8.16 1.56 9.34
C PRO A 61 -6.97 2.52 9.22
N LEU A 62 -7.23 3.79 8.92
CA LEU A 62 -6.16 4.77 8.85
C LEU A 62 -5.55 5.03 10.21
N LYS A 63 -6.38 5.17 11.24
CA LYS A 63 -5.90 5.36 12.59
C LYS A 63 -5.05 4.19 13.06
N ALA A 64 -5.49 2.97 12.76
CA ALA A 64 -4.74 1.77 13.11
C ALA A 64 -3.39 1.74 12.42
N TYR A 65 -3.34 2.07 11.14
CA TYR A 65 -2.09 2.12 10.40
C TYR A 65 -1.14 3.17 10.99
N ARG A 66 -1.63 4.36 11.27
CA ARG A 66 -0.79 5.43 11.83
C ARG A 66 -0.23 5.04 13.19
N ARG A 67 -1.01 4.34 13.99
CA ARG A 67 -0.55 3.85 15.30
C ARG A 67 0.57 2.83 15.14
N ARG A 68 0.40 1.87 14.21
CA ARG A 68 1.43 0.87 13.94
C ARG A 68 2.71 1.53 13.42
N SER A 69 2.55 2.49 12.53
CA SER A 69 3.67 3.19 11.92
C SER A 69 4.52 3.93 12.97
N ARG A 70 3.88 4.52 13.98
CA ARG A 70 4.60 5.19 15.07
C ARG A 70 5.43 4.23 15.90
N ARG A 71 4.97 2.99 16.04
CA ARG A 71 5.66 1.99 16.84
C ARG A 71 6.86 1.38 16.13
N ARG A 72 6.99 1.61 14.86
CA ARG A 72 7.99 0.94 14.03
C ARG A 72 9.33 1.67 13.97
N LYS A 73 9.62 2.48 14.82
CA LYS A 73 10.93 3.15 14.81
C LYS A 73 12.06 2.21 15.11
#